data_2817fdaf2da46be7036af1b68ea1c56e
#
_entry.id   2817fdaf2da46be7036af1b68ea1c56e
#
_cell.length_a   1.000
_cell.length_b   1.000
_cell.length_c   1.000
_cell.angle_alpha   90.00
_cell.angle_beta   90.00
_cell.angle_gamma   90.00
#
_symmetry.space_group_name_H-M   'P 1'
#
loop_
_entity.id
_entity.type
_entity.pdbx_description
1 polymer ?
#
loop_
_entity_poly.entity_id
_entity_poly.type
_entity_poly.pdbx_seq_one_letter_code
_entity_poly.pdbx_strand_id
1 'polypeptide(L)'
;MKKRFWMNCLKFAAVLTALAAAPAVADETVSIGGSRAVLIRPKAPRASVILMPGGDGAIQAGDQGDIHGVLGNQLVRTRHAYAARGLAVLVVDAGTDLAGAVDYMAAIKRPVTVIATSMGTIRAAQGIARGARPNALVLTSGLLSPESGSGNNVMSILGSPAALPRTLVIHHRQDGCRVTLPAGVEPFIKWSAGRARATWVSGGADEGDPCEARAHHGFNGLDGQIVGIAGSFR
;
A
#
# COMPACT_ATOMS: atom_id res chain seq x y z
N MET A 1 58.59 -21.97 53.13
CA MET A 1 57.48 -21.00 52.85
C MET A 1 56.98 -21.31 51.47
N LYS A 2 55.78 -21.97 51.34
CA LYS A 2 55.15 -22.34 50.08
C LYS A 2 53.93 -21.42 49.87
N LYS A 3 53.94 -20.50 48.86
CA LYS A 3 52.86 -19.68 48.50
C LYS A 3 51.91 -20.47 47.57
N ARG A 4 50.68 -20.70 48.01
CA ARG A 4 49.59 -21.26 47.20
C ARG A 4 48.95 -20.13 46.35
N PHE A 5 49.00 -20.29 45.02
CA PHE A 5 48.29 -19.45 44.04
C PHE A 5 46.87 -19.99 43.90
N TRP A 6 45.86 -19.18 44.24
CA TRP A 6 44.45 -19.47 43.97
C TRP A 6 44.10 -18.89 42.60
N MET A 7 43.77 -19.76 41.66
CA MET A 7 43.21 -19.36 40.37
C MET A 7 41.68 -19.33 40.50
N ASN A 8 41.09 -18.11 40.43
CA ASN A 8 39.64 -17.92 40.32
C ASN A 8 39.23 -18.16 38.86
N CYS A 9 38.58 -19.27 38.59
CA CYS A 9 37.87 -19.50 37.32
C CYS A 9 36.54 -18.73 37.33
N LEU A 10 36.47 -17.57 36.64
CA LEU A 10 35.19 -16.93 36.29
C LEU A 10 34.50 -17.80 35.24
N LYS A 11 33.37 -18.38 35.61
CA LYS A 11 32.46 -19.04 34.68
C LYS A 11 31.62 -17.98 34.01
N PHE A 12 31.90 -17.66 32.74
CA PHE A 12 31.00 -16.88 31.88
C PHE A 12 29.82 -17.77 31.47
N ALA A 13 28.67 -17.51 32.00
CA ALA A 13 27.41 -18.08 31.51
C ALA A 13 26.98 -17.29 30.26
N ALA A 14 27.10 -17.90 29.08
CA ALA A 14 26.55 -17.35 27.85
C ALA A 14 25.03 -17.51 27.89
N VAL A 15 24.29 -16.40 28.00
CA VAL A 15 22.85 -16.38 27.85
C VAL A 15 22.55 -16.39 26.35
N LEU A 16 22.18 -17.56 25.82
CA LEU A 16 21.61 -17.68 24.47
C LEU A 16 20.18 -17.11 24.52
N THR A 17 20.00 -15.88 24.05
CA THR A 17 18.67 -15.35 23.71
C THR A 17 18.18 -16.02 22.42
N ALA A 18 17.29 -16.99 22.54
CA ALA A 18 16.58 -17.55 21.39
C ALA A 18 15.68 -16.45 20.79
N LEU A 19 16.04 -15.90 19.63
CA LEU A 19 15.12 -15.12 18.82
C LEU A 19 13.99 -16.08 18.37
N ALA A 20 12.83 -15.98 18.99
CA ALA A 20 11.64 -16.64 18.49
C ALA A 20 11.28 -16.00 17.13
N ALA A 21 11.45 -16.75 16.05
CA ALA A 21 10.96 -16.34 14.74
C ALA A 21 9.44 -16.17 14.86
N ALA A 22 8.95 -14.95 14.56
CA ALA A 22 7.52 -14.73 14.48
C ALA A 22 6.95 -15.68 13.40
N PRO A 23 5.82 -16.36 13.66
CA PRO A 23 5.23 -17.25 12.67
C PRO A 23 4.96 -16.45 11.39
N ALA A 24 5.39 -17.00 10.25
CA ALA A 24 5.09 -16.43 8.94
C ALA A 24 3.56 -16.32 8.80
N VAL A 25 3.08 -15.14 8.46
CA VAL A 25 1.65 -14.92 8.19
C VAL A 25 1.39 -15.53 6.82
N ALA A 26 0.51 -16.55 6.75
CA ALA A 26 0.16 -17.19 5.50
C ALA A 26 -0.74 -16.27 4.65
N ASP A 27 -0.49 -16.26 3.35
CA ASP A 27 -1.37 -15.65 2.38
C ASP A 27 -2.60 -16.57 2.19
N GLU A 28 -3.77 -15.99 2.05
CA GLU A 28 -5.04 -16.70 1.93
C GLU A 28 -5.84 -16.11 0.76
N THR A 29 -6.36 -16.96 -0.12
CA THR A 29 -7.29 -16.51 -1.16
C THR A 29 -8.69 -16.43 -0.60
N VAL A 30 -9.30 -15.24 -0.76
CA VAL A 30 -10.67 -14.97 -0.34
C VAL A 30 -11.51 -14.49 -1.52
N SER A 31 -12.84 -14.62 -1.43
CA SER A 31 -13.77 -14.10 -2.44
C SER A 31 -14.51 -12.88 -1.92
N ILE A 32 -14.49 -11.80 -2.69
CA ILE A 32 -15.21 -10.56 -2.43
C ILE A 32 -16.13 -10.28 -3.61
N GLY A 33 -17.45 -10.44 -3.41
CA GLY A 33 -18.41 -10.20 -4.49
C GLY A 33 -18.17 -11.06 -5.75
N GLY A 34 -17.62 -12.27 -5.59
CA GLY A 34 -17.28 -13.15 -6.70
C GLY A 34 -15.87 -12.94 -7.28
N SER A 35 -15.18 -11.85 -6.95
CA SER A 35 -13.78 -11.62 -7.33
C SER A 35 -12.83 -12.25 -6.31
N ARG A 36 -11.71 -12.82 -6.79
CA ARG A 36 -10.66 -13.35 -5.92
C ARG A 36 -9.75 -12.23 -5.43
N ALA A 37 -9.39 -12.28 -4.16
CA ALA A 37 -8.45 -11.36 -3.53
C ALA A 37 -7.50 -12.14 -2.62
N VAL A 38 -6.37 -11.54 -2.25
CA VAL A 38 -5.38 -12.17 -1.37
C VAL A 38 -5.36 -11.45 -0.02
N LEU A 39 -5.66 -12.19 1.04
CA LEU A 39 -5.65 -11.73 2.43
C LEU A 39 -4.37 -12.18 3.13
N ILE A 40 -3.72 -11.24 3.82
CA ILE A 40 -2.59 -11.48 4.71
C ILE A 40 -2.98 -10.93 6.08
N ARG A 41 -3.21 -11.81 7.06
CA ARG A 41 -3.78 -11.41 8.34
C ARG A 41 -2.88 -11.77 9.52
N PRO A 42 -2.13 -10.79 10.11
CA PRO A 42 -1.43 -10.99 11.37
C PRO A 42 -2.39 -11.44 12.48
N LYS A 43 -1.87 -12.16 13.47
CA LYS A 43 -2.67 -12.72 14.58
C LYS A 43 -3.48 -11.64 15.33
N ALA A 44 -2.94 -10.43 15.49
CA ALA A 44 -3.58 -9.30 16.16
C ALA A 44 -3.40 -8.02 15.34
N PRO A 45 -4.16 -7.82 14.25
CA PRO A 45 -4.00 -6.64 13.41
C PRO A 45 -4.46 -5.38 14.15
N ARG A 46 -3.73 -4.27 13.97
CA ARG A 46 -4.07 -2.97 14.57
C ARG A 46 -4.96 -2.10 13.68
N ALA A 47 -5.01 -2.39 12.39
CA ALA A 47 -5.83 -1.75 11.37
C ALA A 47 -5.86 -2.63 10.12
N SER A 48 -6.65 -2.24 9.12
CA SER A 48 -6.73 -2.91 7.83
C SER A 48 -6.32 -2.00 6.68
N VAL A 49 -5.69 -2.57 5.66
CA VAL A 49 -5.40 -1.89 4.39
C VAL A 49 -5.90 -2.72 3.21
N ILE A 50 -6.45 -2.03 2.22
CA ILE A 50 -6.82 -2.61 0.93
C ILE A 50 -5.84 -2.06 -0.09
N LEU A 51 -5.11 -2.92 -0.78
CA LEU A 51 -4.12 -2.57 -1.80
C LEU A 51 -4.74 -2.73 -3.19
N MET A 52 -4.82 -1.63 -3.94
CA MET A 52 -5.35 -1.56 -5.30
C MET A 52 -4.22 -1.29 -6.29
N PRO A 53 -3.67 -2.32 -6.96
CA PRO A 53 -2.54 -2.17 -7.86
C PRO A 53 -2.85 -1.28 -9.07
N GLY A 54 -1.80 -0.76 -9.73
CA GLY A 54 -1.87 -0.05 -11.01
C GLY A 54 -2.01 -0.99 -12.21
N GLY A 55 -1.75 -0.47 -13.41
CA GLY A 55 -1.90 -1.20 -14.66
C GLY A 55 -3.33 -1.70 -14.85
N ASP A 56 -3.48 -2.87 -15.43
CA ASP A 56 -4.78 -3.56 -15.54
C ASP A 56 -5.35 -3.98 -14.17
N GLY A 57 -4.50 -4.08 -13.15
CA GLY A 57 -4.88 -4.46 -11.80
C GLY A 57 -5.19 -5.94 -11.63
N ALA A 58 -4.95 -6.76 -12.66
CA ALA A 58 -5.20 -8.19 -12.62
C ALA A 58 -4.13 -8.90 -11.78
N ILE A 59 -4.41 -9.14 -10.51
CA ILE A 59 -3.47 -9.84 -9.61
C ILE A 59 -3.38 -11.33 -9.90
N GLN A 60 -4.37 -11.90 -10.60
CA GLN A 60 -4.44 -13.32 -10.95
C GLN A 60 -4.20 -14.20 -9.70
N ALA A 61 -5.07 -14.02 -8.68
CA ALA A 61 -4.96 -14.74 -7.42
C ALA A 61 -5.12 -16.26 -7.61
N GLY A 62 -4.12 -17.03 -7.19
CA GLY A 62 -4.13 -18.49 -7.13
C GLY A 62 -4.93 -19.03 -5.94
N ASP A 63 -4.87 -20.33 -5.66
CA ASP A 63 -5.73 -20.97 -4.64
C ASP A 63 -5.25 -20.79 -3.20
N GLN A 64 -3.97 -20.54 -2.98
CA GLN A 64 -3.34 -20.45 -1.65
C GLN A 64 -2.75 -19.07 -1.36
N GLY A 65 -3.40 -18.00 -1.85
CA GLY A 65 -2.90 -16.65 -1.70
C GLY A 65 -1.79 -16.27 -2.68
N ASP A 66 -1.52 -17.12 -3.67
CA ASP A 66 -0.55 -16.81 -4.72
C ASP A 66 -1.04 -15.65 -5.58
N ILE A 67 -0.11 -14.81 -6.00
CA ILE A 67 -0.34 -13.75 -6.97
C ILE A 67 0.56 -14.00 -8.17
N HIS A 68 -0.01 -14.08 -9.37
CA HIS A 68 0.70 -14.35 -10.61
C HIS A 68 0.77 -13.14 -11.53
N GLY A 69 -0.16 -12.17 -11.37
CA GLY A 69 -0.22 -10.93 -12.15
C GLY A 69 0.40 -9.73 -11.44
N VAL A 70 0.80 -8.73 -12.21
CA VAL A 70 1.34 -7.43 -11.75
C VAL A 70 2.40 -7.50 -10.64
N LEU A 71 3.25 -8.54 -10.65
CA LEU A 71 4.21 -8.84 -9.58
C LEU A 71 5.20 -7.70 -9.30
N GLY A 72 5.56 -6.93 -10.32
CA GLY A 72 6.42 -5.75 -10.19
C GLY A 72 5.74 -4.55 -9.54
N ASN A 73 4.40 -4.51 -9.49
CA ASN A 73 3.68 -3.39 -8.92
C ASN A 73 4.06 -3.14 -7.46
N GLN A 74 4.28 -1.88 -7.08
CA GLN A 74 4.76 -1.50 -5.76
C GLN A 74 3.90 -2.07 -4.63
N LEU A 75 2.58 -2.03 -4.73
CA LEU A 75 1.68 -2.54 -3.70
C LEU A 75 1.71 -4.07 -3.60
N VAL A 76 1.85 -4.77 -4.74
CA VAL A 76 1.91 -6.24 -4.77
C VAL A 76 3.23 -6.75 -4.19
N ARG A 77 4.38 -6.20 -4.63
CA ARG A 77 5.69 -6.66 -4.14
C ARG A 77 5.95 -6.30 -2.67
N THR A 78 5.24 -5.27 -2.14
CA THR A 78 5.41 -4.84 -0.74
C THR A 78 4.30 -5.29 0.20
N ARG A 79 3.33 -6.11 -0.23
CA ARG A 79 2.17 -6.53 0.57
C ARG A 79 2.53 -7.09 1.94
N HIS A 80 3.57 -7.90 2.00
CA HIS A 80 4.07 -8.47 3.28
C HIS A 80 4.70 -7.43 4.20
N ALA A 81 5.29 -6.37 3.64
CA ALA A 81 5.85 -5.28 4.44
C ALA A 81 4.76 -4.48 5.17
N TYR A 82 3.56 -4.34 4.60
CA TYR A 82 2.40 -3.81 5.32
C TYR A 82 1.94 -4.76 6.43
N ALA A 83 1.87 -6.07 6.17
CA ALA A 83 1.50 -7.07 7.18
C ALA A 83 2.51 -7.11 8.34
N ALA A 84 3.81 -7.02 8.06
CA ALA A 84 4.86 -6.95 9.06
C ALA A 84 4.74 -5.71 9.99
N ARG A 85 4.03 -4.67 9.55
CA ARG A 85 3.68 -3.51 10.38
C ARG A 85 2.40 -3.71 11.21
N GLY A 86 1.90 -4.94 11.31
CA GLY A 86 0.70 -5.29 12.08
C GLY A 86 -0.60 -4.84 11.40
N LEU A 87 -0.65 -4.74 10.07
CA LEU A 87 -1.85 -4.43 9.32
C LEU A 87 -2.45 -5.71 8.73
N ALA A 88 -3.77 -5.88 8.79
CA ALA A 88 -4.44 -6.83 7.93
C ALA A 88 -4.44 -6.26 6.51
N VAL A 89 -4.00 -7.05 5.54
CA VAL A 89 -3.78 -6.60 4.15
C VAL A 89 -4.69 -7.39 3.23
N LEU A 90 -5.43 -6.71 2.38
CA LEU A 90 -6.19 -7.31 1.29
C LEU A 90 -5.67 -6.76 -0.04
N VAL A 91 -5.08 -7.60 -0.86
CA VAL A 91 -4.72 -7.24 -2.24
C VAL A 91 -5.88 -7.61 -3.14
N VAL A 92 -6.47 -6.62 -3.81
CA VAL A 92 -7.68 -6.82 -4.61
C VAL A 92 -7.39 -6.87 -6.10
N ASP A 93 -8.15 -7.68 -6.83
CA ASP A 93 -8.20 -7.68 -8.30
C ASP A 93 -8.97 -6.46 -8.83
N ALA A 94 -8.73 -6.10 -10.09
CA ALA A 94 -9.34 -4.95 -10.75
C ALA A 94 -10.88 -4.96 -10.72
N GLY A 95 -11.50 -6.13 -10.77
CA GLY A 95 -12.96 -6.32 -10.77
C GLY A 95 -13.61 -6.35 -9.38
N THR A 96 -12.82 -6.24 -8.30
CA THR A 96 -13.35 -6.37 -6.93
C THR A 96 -14.26 -5.19 -6.57
N ASP A 97 -15.46 -5.48 -6.05
CA ASP A 97 -16.31 -4.44 -5.44
C ASP A 97 -15.63 -3.83 -4.20
N LEU A 98 -15.30 -2.54 -4.31
CA LEU A 98 -14.59 -1.84 -3.23
C LEU A 98 -15.45 -1.69 -1.96
N ALA A 99 -16.77 -1.53 -2.09
CA ALA A 99 -17.63 -1.42 -0.91
C ALA A 99 -17.64 -2.72 -0.12
N GLY A 100 -17.84 -3.85 -0.78
CA GLY A 100 -17.74 -5.17 -0.16
C GLY A 100 -16.36 -5.46 0.44
N ALA A 101 -15.28 -5.02 -0.24
CA ALA A 101 -13.92 -5.15 0.29
C ALA A 101 -13.71 -4.32 1.57
N VAL A 102 -14.24 -3.09 1.63
CA VAL A 102 -14.19 -2.23 2.82
C VAL A 102 -14.96 -2.87 3.98
N ASP A 103 -16.15 -3.39 3.74
CA ASP A 103 -16.98 -4.04 4.77
C ASP A 103 -16.31 -5.32 5.28
N TYR A 104 -15.77 -6.15 4.38
CA TYR A 104 -15.02 -7.34 4.74
C TYR A 104 -13.82 -7.02 5.64
N MET A 105 -13.01 -6.03 5.26
CA MET A 105 -11.83 -5.64 6.05
C MET A 105 -12.20 -4.91 7.34
N ALA A 106 -13.33 -4.21 7.38
CA ALA A 106 -13.87 -3.58 8.59
C ALA A 106 -14.30 -4.60 9.64
N ALA A 107 -14.82 -5.76 9.22
CA ALA A 107 -15.14 -6.88 10.10
C ALA A 107 -13.87 -7.53 10.71
N ILE A 108 -12.73 -7.46 10.00
CA ILE A 108 -11.44 -7.92 10.54
C ILE A 108 -10.89 -6.91 11.53
N LYS A 109 -10.67 -5.66 11.09
CA LYS A 109 -10.14 -4.58 11.96
C LYS A 109 -10.33 -3.19 11.36
N ARG A 110 -10.95 -2.29 12.11
CA ARG A 110 -10.95 -0.85 11.80
C ARG A 110 -9.73 -0.14 12.41
N PRO A 111 -9.26 1.01 11.87
CA PRO A 111 -9.75 1.64 10.65
C PRO A 111 -9.32 0.88 9.38
N VAL A 112 -10.08 1.08 8.27
CA VAL A 112 -9.76 0.56 6.94
C VAL A 112 -9.22 1.69 6.07
N THR A 113 -8.00 1.53 5.56
CA THR A 113 -7.39 2.47 4.60
C THR A 113 -7.27 1.80 3.24
N VAL A 114 -7.75 2.47 2.19
CA VAL A 114 -7.49 2.07 0.81
C VAL A 114 -6.19 2.71 0.35
N ILE A 115 -5.28 1.92 -0.20
CA ILE A 115 -4.02 2.39 -0.81
C ILE A 115 -4.07 1.99 -2.28
N ALA A 116 -4.06 2.98 -3.16
CA ALA A 116 -4.20 2.79 -4.59
C ALA A 116 -3.07 3.46 -5.36
N THR A 117 -2.53 2.76 -6.37
CA THR A 117 -1.43 3.30 -7.19
C THR A 117 -1.82 3.38 -8.67
N SER A 118 -1.38 4.45 -9.36
CA SER A 118 -1.54 4.61 -10.81
C SER A 118 -3.02 4.40 -11.23
N MET A 119 -3.32 3.52 -12.18
CA MET A 119 -4.69 3.16 -12.58
C MET A 119 -5.55 2.64 -11.42
N GLY A 120 -4.94 2.12 -10.35
CA GLY A 120 -5.66 1.78 -9.11
C GLY A 120 -6.37 2.98 -8.49
N THR A 121 -5.85 4.22 -8.65
CA THR A 121 -6.48 5.44 -8.14
C THR A 121 -7.81 5.74 -8.82
N ILE A 122 -7.91 5.43 -10.11
CA ILE A 122 -9.16 5.50 -10.87
C ILE A 122 -10.19 4.51 -10.32
N ARG A 123 -9.78 3.24 -10.13
CA ARG A 123 -10.66 2.21 -9.57
C ARG A 123 -11.11 2.53 -8.15
N ALA A 124 -10.21 3.09 -7.33
CA ALA A 124 -10.57 3.56 -5.98
C ALA A 124 -11.61 4.70 -6.03
N ALA A 125 -11.42 5.70 -6.89
CA ALA A 125 -12.36 6.80 -7.07
C ALA A 125 -13.73 6.29 -7.55
N GLN A 126 -13.77 5.37 -8.52
CA GLN A 126 -14.99 4.73 -9.00
C GLN A 126 -15.69 3.94 -7.88
N GLY A 127 -14.96 3.20 -7.06
CA GLY A 127 -15.52 2.49 -5.92
C GLY A 127 -16.14 3.43 -4.88
N ILE A 128 -15.47 4.55 -4.58
CA ILE A 128 -15.98 5.59 -3.68
C ILE A 128 -17.22 6.24 -4.26
N ALA A 129 -17.24 6.57 -5.55
CA ALA A 129 -18.40 7.13 -6.24
C ALA A 129 -19.61 6.16 -6.21
N ARG A 130 -19.37 4.85 -6.24
CA ARG A 130 -20.38 3.79 -6.10
C ARG A 130 -20.78 3.47 -4.65
N GLY A 131 -20.23 4.16 -3.67
CA GLY A 131 -20.68 4.04 -2.27
C GLY A 131 -19.67 3.43 -1.30
N ALA A 132 -18.47 3.04 -1.71
CA ALA A 132 -17.44 2.60 -0.75
C ALA A 132 -17.08 3.73 0.24
N ARG A 133 -16.92 3.38 1.52
CA ARG A 133 -16.66 4.35 2.61
C ARG A 133 -15.48 3.92 3.48
N PRO A 134 -14.24 3.94 2.93
CA PRO A 134 -13.05 3.69 3.74
C PRO A 134 -12.83 4.83 4.75
N ASN A 135 -12.13 4.55 5.85
CA ASN A 135 -11.76 5.56 6.86
C ASN A 135 -10.69 6.53 6.32
N ALA A 136 -9.83 6.07 5.42
CA ALA A 136 -8.79 6.87 4.80
C ALA A 136 -8.45 6.36 3.39
N LEU A 137 -7.85 7.23 2.58
CA LEU A 137 -7.40 6.92 1.23
C LEU A 137 -5.94 7.37 1.05
N VAL A 138 -5.12 6.53 0.47
CA VAL A 138 -3.77 6.87 0.03
C VAL A 138 -3.69 6.68 -1.48
N LEU A 139 -3.29 7.73 -2.19
CA LEU A 139 -3.13 7.74 -3.64
C LEU A 139 -1.64 7.89 -3.96
N THR A 140 -1.05 6.89 -4.60
CA THR A 140 0.36 6.89 -4.97
C THR A 140 0.52 6.94 -6.48
N SER A 141 1.40 7.80 -7.01
CA SER A 141 1.60 8.00 -8.47
C SER A 141 0.25 8.06 -9.21
N GLY A 142 -0.68 8.91 -8.73
CA GLY A 142 -2.08 8.85 -9.13
C GLY A 142 -2.44 9.70 -10.35
N LEU A 143 -3.51 9.29 -11.06
CA LEU A 143 -4.22 10.09 -12.05
C LEU A 143 -5.18 11.03 -11.30
N LEU A 144 -4.66 12.13 -10.76
CA LEU A 144 -5.36 12.92 -9.75
C LEU A 144 -6.30 13.99 -10.34
N SER A 145 -5.81 14.74 -11.32
CA SER A 145 -6.47 15.87 -11.97
C SER A 145 -6.16 15.86 -13.48
N PRO A 146 -6.78 16.73 -14.29
CA PRO A 146 -6.44 16.85 -15.71
C PRO A 146 -4.95 17.11 -15.97
N GLU A 147 -4.28 17.86 -15.09
CA GLU A 147 -2.86 18.20 -15.18
C GLU A 147 -1.94 16.98 -14.93
N SER A 148 -2.48 15.87 -14.45
CA SER A 148 -1.79 14.58 -14.44
C SER A 148 -1.51 14.03 -15.86
N GLY A 149 -2.14 14.58 -16.89
CA GLY A 149 -2.02 14.13 -18.27
C GLY A 149 -3.11 13.14 -18.73
N SER A 150 -4.19 13.00 -17.95
CA SER A 150 -5.32 12.14 -18.28
C SER A 150 -6.66 12.84 -18.04
N GLY A 151 -7.57 12.78 -19.03
CA GLY A 151 -8.93 13.29 -18.89
C GLY A 151 -9.76 12.47 -17.91
N ASN A 152 -9.47 11.18 -17.73
CA ASN A 152 -10.08 10.33 -16.72
C ASN A 152 -9.20 10.34 -15.47
N ASN A 153 -9.64 11.01 -14.42
CA ASN A 153 -8.87 11.24 -13.21
C ASN A 153 -9.77 11.24 -11.95
N VAL A 154 -9.16 11.22 -10.77
CA VAL A 154 -9.90 11.14 -9.51
C VAL A 154 -10.88 12.31 -9.34
N MET A 155 -10.48 13.54 -9.69
CA MET A 155 -11.36 14.71 -9.58
C MET A 155 -12.60 14.58 -10.48
N SER A 156 -12.41 14.18 -11.74
CA SER A 156 -13.51 14.03 -12.70
C SER A 156 -14.51 12.94 -12.30
N ILE A 157 -14.02 11.84 -11.71
CA ILE A 157 -14.84 10.71 -11.28
C ILE A 157 -15.66 11.06 -10.03
N LEU A 158 -15.04 11.70 -9.05
CA LEU A 158 -15.71 12.04 -7.79
C LEU A 158 -16.63 13.26 -7.94
N GLY A 159 -16.31 14.18 -8.85
CA GLY A 159 -17.09 15.39 -9.15
C GLY A 159 -17.14 16.41 -8.00
N SER A 160 -17.07 15.96 -6.75
CA SER A 160 -17.10 16.80 -5.55
C SER A 160 -16.09 16.35 -4.51
N PRO A 161 -15.36 17.28 -3.88
CA PRO A 161 -14.44 16.97 -2.78
C PRO A 161 -15.18 16.40 -1.55
N ALA A 162 -16.49 16.60 -1.42
CA ALA A 162 -17.27 16.05 -0.31
C ALA A 162 -17.29 14.51 -0.31
N ALA A 163 -17.13 13.87 -1.47
CA ALA A 163 -17.04 12.42 -1.59
C ALA A 163 -15.68 11.86 -1.15
N LEU A 164 -14.64 12.71 -1.09
CA LEU A 164 -13.29 12.29 -0.77
C LEU A 164 -13.16 11.99 0.73
N PRO A 165 -12.73 10.78 1.15
CA PRO A 165 -12.36 10.55 2.55
C PRO A 165 -11.10 11.31 2.91
N ARG A 166 -10.64 11.27 4.16
CA ARG A 166 -9.33 11.79 4.54
C ARG A 166 -8.25 11.16 3.67
N THR A 167 -7.51 11.97 2.91
CA THR A 167 -6.64 11.47 1.82
C THR A 167 -5.19 11.91 1.98
N LEU A 168 -4.27 11.01 1.66
CA LEU A 168 -2.85 11.29 1.48
C LEU A 168 -2.46 10.99 0.03
N VAL A 169 -1.84 11.94 -0.63
CA VAL A 169 -1.14 11.75 -1.90
C VAL A 169 0.34 11.52 -1.62
N ILE A 170 0.91 10.46 -2.18
CA ILE A 170 2.37 10.23 -2.20
C ILE A 170 2.80 10.25 -3.65
N HIS A 171 3.69 11.17 -4.00
CA HIS A 171 4.11 11.32 -5.39
C HIS A 171 5.61 11.50 -5.49
N HIS A 172 6.22 10.86 -6.49
CA HIS A 172 7.65 11.07 -6.77
C HIS A 172 7.84 12.37 -7.54
N ARG A 173 8.81 13.20 -7.13
CA ARG A 173 9.05 14.51 -7.78
C ARG A 173 9.42 14.40 -9.25
N GLN A 174 10.02 13.29 -9.64
CA GLN A 174 10.51 13.00 -10.99
C GLN A 174 9.70 11.88 -11.67
N ASP A 175 8.43 11.66 -11.26
CA ASP A 175 7.55 10.73 -11.98
C ASP A 175 7.40 11.21 -13.44
N GLY A 176 7.97 10.47 -14.37
CA GLY A 176 7.96 10.78 -15.80
C GLY A 176 6.81 10.13 -16.56
N CYS A 177 5.91 9.42 -15.87
CA CYS A 177 4.78 8.78 -16.53
C CYS A 177 3.77 9.83 -17.02
N ARG A 178 3.53 9.83 -18.33
CA ARG A 178 2.73 10.84 -19.04
C ARG A 178 1.28 10.99 -18.57
N VAL A 179 0.74 10.01 -17.82
CA VAL A 179 -0.65 10.03 -17.33
C VAL A 179 -0.74 10.24 -15.82
N THR A 180 0.41 10.35 -15.12
CA THR A 180 0.49 10.59 -13.68
C THR A 180 1.49 11.70 -13.34
N LEU A 181 1.62 12.69 -14.22
CA LEU A 181 2.58 13.78 -14.04
C LEU A 181 2.45 14.46 -12.67
N PRO A 182 3.56 14.82 -12.04
CA PRO A 182 3.59 15.55 -10.76
C PRO A 182 2.76 16.85 -10.77
N ALA A 183 2.61 17.47 -11.95
CA ALA A 183 1.80 18.68 -12.13
C ALA A 183 0.33 18.52 -11.69
N GLY A 184 -0.20 17.29 -11.68
CA GLY A 184 -1.57 17.00 -11.24
C GLY A 184 -1.79 17.03 -9.74
N VAL A 185 -0.75 17.06 -8.93
CA VAL A 185 -0.86 16.98 -7.46
C VAL A 185 -1.45 18.26 -6.87
N GLU A 186 -0.88 19.41 -7.17
CA GLU A 186 -1.32 20.69 -6.56
C GLU A 186 -2.76 21.06 -6.92
N PRO A 187 -3.23 20.95 -8.18
CA PRO A 187 -4.64 21.14 -8.52
C PRO A 187 -5.58 20.21 -7.74
N PHE A 188 -5.20 18.94 -7.55
CA PHE A 188 -5.97 17.98 -6.74
C PHE A 188 -6.03 18.40 -5.26
N ILE A 189 -4.90 18.79 -4.66
CA ILE A 189 -4.86 19.25 -3.26
C ILE A 189 -5.75 20.47 -3.07
N LYS A 190 -5.68 21.45 -3.97
CA LYS A 190 -6.55 22.64 -3.93
C LYS A 190 -8.02 22.26 -4.05
N TRP A 191 -8.37 21.41 -5.03
CA TRP A 191 -9.73 20.92 -5.22
C TRP A 191 -10.27 20.17 -4.00
N SER A 192 -9.42 19.44 -3.28
CA SER A 192 -9.81 18.60 -2.15
C SER A 192 -10.44 19.35 -0.97
N ALA A 193 -10.40 20.68 -0.96
CA ALA A 193 -10.92 21.55 0.10
C ALA A 193 -10.44 21.14 1.51
N GLY A 194 -9.15 20.82 1.63
CA GLY A 194 -8.51 20.44 2.90
C GLY A 194 -8.64 18.96 3.27
N ARG A 195 -9.31 18.13 2.47
CA ARG A 195 -9.46 16.70 2.73
C ARG A 195 -8.23 15.89 2.34
N ALA A 196 -7.36 16.43 1.48
CA ALA A 196 -6.12 15.80 1.05
C ALA A 196 -4.90 16.62 1.42
N ARG A 197 -3.78 15.91 1.63
CA ARG A 197 -2.44 16.49 1.73
C ARG A 197 -1.47 15.68 0.87
N ALA A 198 -0.38 16.30 0.42
CA ALA A 198 0.65 15.64 -0.35
C ALA A 198 1.91 15.38 0.47
N THR A 199 2.58 14.28 0.18
CA THR A 199 3.96 13.97 0.59
C THR A 199 4.75 13.66 -0.67
N TRP A 200 5.82 14.41 -0.86
CA TRP A 200 6.73 14.25 -1.99
C TRP A 200 7.89 13.33 -1.60
N VAL A 201 8.28 12.46 -2.52
CA VAL A 201 9.46 11.63 -2.39
C VAL A 201 10.42 11.86 -3.55
N SER A 202 11.69 11.54 -3.34
CA SER A 202 12.76 11.66 -4.33
C SER A 202 13.78 10.55 -4.11
N GLY A 203 14.63 10.31 -5.10
CA GLY A 203 15.66 9.26 -5.07
C GLY A 203 15.15 7.93 -5.64
N GLY A 204 15.79 6.83 -5.28
CA GLY A 204 15.53 5.56 -5.92
C GLY A 204 16.18 5.45 -7.29
N ALA A 205 15.71 4.50 -8.11
CA ALA A 205 16.20 4.25 -9.46
C ALA A 205 15.10 4.48 -10.50
N ASP A 206 15.51 4.86 -11.71
CA ASP A 206 14.63 5.13 -12.85
C ASP A 206 15.09 4.30 -14.03
N GLU A 207 14.39 3.21 -14.31
CA GLU A 207 14.78 2.24 -15.31
C GLU A 207 13.61 1.84 -16.21
N GLY A 208 13.84 1.83 -17.52
CA GLY A 208 12.86 1.37 -18.50
C GLY A 208 11.77 2.38 -18.82
N ASP A 209 10.55 1.92 -19.09
CA ASP A 209 9.42 2.80 -19.40
C ASP A 209 9.03 3.63 -18.16
N PRO A 210 8.87 4.96 -18.32
CA PRO A 210 8.52 5.84 -17.20
C PRO A 210 7.24 5.50 -16.44
N CYS A 211 6.31 4.74 -17.04
CA CYS A 211 5.05 4.33 -16.40
C CYS A 211 5.14 2.96 -15.69
N GLU A 212 6.31 2.32 -15.73
CA GLU A 212 6.48 0.96 -15.24
C GLU A 212 7.03 0.91 -13.80
N ALA A 213 7.00 -0.28 -13.21
CA ALA A 213 7.33 -0.52 -11.81
C ALA A 213 8.80 -0.23 -11.44
N ARG A 214 9.72 -0.25 -12.42
CA ARG A 214 11.16 -0.01 -12.23
C ARG A 214 11.57 1.45 -12.42
N ALA A 215 10.63 2.31 -12.81
CA ALA A 215 10.83 3.76 -12.90
C ALA A 215 10.50 4.47 -11.58
N HIS A 216 10.71 5.78 -11.54
CA HIS A 216 10.26 6.64 -10.43
C HIS A 216 8.76 6.53 -10.17
N HIS A 217 7.95 6.29 -11.22
CA HIS A 217 6.53 6.00 -11.13
C HIS A 217 6.22 4.84 -10.18
N GLY A 218 7.00 3.76 -10.26
CA GLY A 218 6.86 2.57 -9.42
C GLY A 218 7.59 2.66 -8.09
N PHE A 219 8.20 3.81 -7.74
CA PHE A 219 9.00 4.00 -6.52
C PHE A 219 10.13 2.98 -6.38
N ASN A 220 10.81 2.69 -7.48
CA ASN A 220 11.92 1.72 -7.51
C ASN A 220 13.01 2.10 -6.50
N GLY A 221 13.32 1.17 -5.57
CA GLY A 221 14.28 1.39 -4.49
C GLY A 221 13.76 2.18 -3.28
N LEU A 222 12.47 2.61 -3.27
CA LEU A 222 11.86 3.38 -2.18
C LEU A 222 10.79 2.60 -1.40
N ASP A 223 10.67 1.30 -1.58
CA ASP A 223 9.62 0.45 -1.02
C ASP A 223 9.41 0.64 0.49
N GLY A 224 10.50 0.61 1.26
CA GLY A 224 10.43 0.79 2.72
C GLY A 224 9.89 2.16 3.13
N GLN A 225 10.28 3.22 2.40
CA GLN A 225 9.82 4.58 2.63
C GLN A 225 8.31 4.71 2.32
N ILE A 226 7.87 4.22 1.16
CA ILE A 226 6.46 4.29 0.77
C ILE A 226 5.57 3.51 1.73
N VAL A 227 5.94 2.26 2.07
CA VAL A 227 5.22 1.45 3.06
C VAL A 227 5.18 2.15 4.43
N GLY A 228 6.28 2.81 4.83
CA GLY A 228 6.36 3.57 6.07
C GLY A 228 5.35 4.71 6.12
N ILE A 229 5.29 5.52 5.08
CA ILE A 229 4.40 6.68 4.97
C ILE A 229 2.94 6.23 4.84
N ALA A 230 2.65 5.38 3.86
CA ALA A 230 1.29 4.93 3.55
C ALA A 230 0.67 4.10 4.69
N GLY A 231 1.42 3.15 5.24
CA GLY A 231 0.97 2.27 6.32
C GLY A 231 0.79 2.96 7.69
N SER A 232 1.23 4.20 7.82
CA SER A 232 1.03 5.02 9.02
C SER A 232 -0.18 5.97 8.91
N PHE A 233 -0.70 6.18 7.71
CA PHE A 233 -1.86 7.04 7.46
C PHE A 233 -3.16 6.28 7.68
N ARG A 234 -3.93 6.72 8.68
CA ARG A 234 -5.18 6.06 9.12
C ARG A 234 -6.22 7.08 9.49
#